data_0417416f470a30f39d00924cfe661565
#
_entry.id   0417416f470a30f39d00924cfe661565
#
_cell.length_a   1.000
_cell.length_b   1.000
_cell.length_c   1.000
_cell.angle_alpha   90.00
_cell.angle_beta   90.00
_cell.angle_gamma   90.00
#
_symmetry.space_group_name_H-M   'P 1'
#
loop_
_entity.id
_entity.type
_entity.pdbx_description
1 polymer ?
#
loop_
_entity_poly.entity_id
_entity_poly.type
_entity_poly.pdbx_seq_one_letter_code
_entity_poly.pdbx_strand_id
1 'polypeptide(L)'
;MLRIPAMGILFVIILLYTFPTMDYLNETLLPLIESITPRQSESYTLSALNLNRQSSQSILISFGERIEQFWNKVISDSNSLNLIEDNNLIEVNGKTRQIDHNFVSEEDGVNYYLESKCNLNFDSEKIKASNKKINEVREALGADEGAYFVPVVREINQKDLTKYNNKGLKVYGVEWLLNQSNTKFTVDEYFTYLETVIAPVLENKGL
;
A
#
# COMPACT_ATOMS: atom_id res chain seq x y z
N MET A 1 41.88 -18.95 -24.77
CA MET A 1 41.06 -17.87 -25.35
C MET A 1 39.60 -18.32 -25.23
N LEU A 2 38.91 -17.95 -24.12
CA LEU A 2 37.53 -18.32 -23.85
C LEU A 2 36.61 -17.35 -24.60
N ARG A 3 35.80 -17.88 -25.52
CA ARG A 3 34.71 -17.12 -26.16
C ARG A 3 33.54 -17.03 -25.19
N ILE A 4 33.28 -15.84 -24.68
CA ILE A 4 32.04 -15.52 -23.95
C ILE A 4 30.90 -15.49 -24.99
N PRO A 5 29.81 -16.26 -24.82
CA PRO A 5 28.71 -16.25 -25.77
C PRO A 5 28.01 -14.89 -25.76
N ALA A 6 27.73 -14.37 -26.96
CA ALA A 6 27.13 -13.04 -27.18
C ALA A 6 25.76 -12.83 -26.48
N MET A 7 25.06 -13.88 -26.06
CA MET A 7 23.81 -13.80 -25.31
C MET A 7 23.98 -13.24 -23.88
N GLY A 8 25.15 -13.43 -23.25
CA GLY A 8 25.39 -12.91 -21.89
C GLY A 8 25.56 -11.38 -21.85
N ILE A 9 26.05 -10.79 -22.95
CA ILE A 9 26.30 -9.34 -23.05
C ILE A 9 24.96 -8.61 -23.28
N LEU A 10 24.03 -9.20 -24.03
CA LEU A 10 22.71 -8.60 -24.29
C LEU A 10 21.84 -8.54 -23.02
N PHE A 11 21.93 -9.56 -22.15
CA PHE A 11 21.21 -9.57 -20.87
C PHE A 11 21.76 -8.53 -19.87
N VAL A 12 23.09 -8.32 -19.87
CA VAL A 12 23.74 -7.30 -19.02
C VAL A 12 23.47 -5.88 -19.54
N ILE A 13 23.34 -5.68 -20.85
CA ILE A 13 23.05 -4.36 -21.45
C ILE A 13 21.57 -3.99 -21.22
N ILE A 14 20.64 -4.95 -21.20
CA ILE A 14 19.20 -4.67 -20.88
C ILE A 14 19.04 -4.30 -19.39
N LEU A 15 19.87 -4.81 -18.49
CA LEU A 15 19.91 -4.45 -17.08
C LEU A 15 20.56 -3.09 -16.80
N LEU A 16 21.26 -2.48 -17.78
CA LEU A 16 21.91 -1.15 -17.63
C LEU A 16 21.09 0.01 -18.21
N TYR A 17 19.97 -0.26 -18.88
CA TYR A 17 18.95 0.76 -19.12
C TYR A 17 18.04 0.81 -17.89
N THR A 18 18.55 1.35 -16.80
CA THR A 18 17.76 1.74 -15.63
C THR A 18 16.75 2.76 -16.09
N PHE A 19 15.48 2.34 -16.16
CA PHE A 19 14.38 3.28 -16.34
C PHE A 19 14.37 4.20 -15.12
N PRO A 20 14.31 5.53 -15.28
CA PRO A 20 14.25 6.48 -14.16
C PRO A 20 13.13 6.17 -13.15
N THR A 21 12.14 5.41 -13.57
CA THR A 21 11.00 4.92 -12.80
C THR A 21 11.37 3.85 -11.78
N MET A 22 12.27 2.92 -12.14
CA MET A 22 12.74 1.87 -11.21
C MET A 22 13.63 2.46 -10.11
N ASP A 23 14.36 3.53 -10.38
CA ASP A 23 15.19 4.20 -9.38
C ASP A 23 14.32 4.80 -8.27
N TYR A 24 13.16 5.41 -8.61
CA TYR A 24 12.24 5.92 -7.61
C TYR A 24 11.71 4.82 -6.67
N LEU A 25 11.31 3.67 -7.20
CA LEU A 25 10.84 2.54 -6.39
C LEU A 25 11.96 1.93 -5.53
N ASN A 26 13.19 1.84 -6.08
CA ASN A 26 14.36 1.40 -5.34
C ASN A 26 14.74 2.36 -4.20
N GLU A 27 14.61 3.66 -4.40
CA GLU A 27 14.96 4.65 -3.41
C GLU A 27 13.87 4.85 -2.34
N THR A 28 12.60 4.61 -2.68
CA THR A 28 11.47 4.93 -1.79
C THR A 28 10.80 3.69 -1.19
N LEU A 29 10.48 2.68 -1.98
CA LEU A 29 9.73 1.50 -1.51
C LEU A 29 10.65 0.43 -0.91
N LEU A 30 11.74 0.08 -1.60
CA LEU A 30 12.62 -1.01 -1.17
C LEU A 30 13.18 -0.81 0.25
N PRO A 31 13.71 0.36 0.64
CA PRO A 31 14.22 0.58 2.00
C PRO A 31 13.15 0.42 3.08
N LEU A 32 11.91 0.81 2.80
CA LEU A 32 10.79 0.62 3.70
C LEU A 32 10.52 -0.88 3.95
N ILE A 33 10.52 -1.68 2.89
CA ILE A 33 10.28 -3.12 2.98
C ILE A 33 11.46 -3.84 3.65
N GLU A 34 12.69 -3.45 3.33
CA GLU A 34 13.90 -4.00 3.96
C GLU A 34 13.93 -3.71 5.46
N SER A 35 13.37 -2.59 5.91
CA SER A 35 13.27 -2.23 7.34
C SER A 35 12.30 -3.10 8.15
N ILE A 36 11.46 -3.91 7.51
CA ILE A 36 10.53 -4.81 8.20
C ILE A 36 11.32 -5.83 9.03
N THR A 37 11.13 -5.79 10.34
CA THR A 37 11.69 -6.78 11.25
C THR A 37 10.58 -7.72 11.71
N PRO A 38 10.68 -9.02 11.40
CA PRO A 38 9.71 -10.00 11.87
C PRO A 38 9.68 -10.01 13.40
N ARG A 39 8.50 -9.85 13.98
CA ARG A 39 8.33 -9.97 15.42
C ARG A 39 8.20 -11.44 15.79
N GLN A 40 8.91 -11.88 16.83
CA GLN A 40 8.66 -13.19 17.43
C GLN A 40 7.25 -13.15 18.05
N SER A 41 6.44 -14.14 17.70
CA SER A 41 5.10 -14.27 18.29
C SER A 41 5.26 -14.86 19.69
N GLU A 42 5.13 -14.03 20.71
CA GLU A 42 4.89 -14.47 22.09
C GLU A 42 3.42 -14.85 22.29
N SER A 43 2.89 -15.72 21.45
CA SER A 43 1.56 -16.28 21.70
C SER A 43 1.66 -17.22 22.90
N TYR A 44 0.84 -17.01 23.91
CA TYR A 44 0.75 -17.88 25.09
C TYR A 44 0.63 -19.37 24.73
N THR A 45 -0.08 -19.68 23.67
CA THR A 45 -0.26 -21.05 23.16
C THR A 45 1.03 -21.61 22.52
N LEU A 46 1.79 -20.79 21.80
CA LEU A 46 3.03 -21.22 21.15
C LEU A 46 4.19 -21.32 22.17
N SER A 47 4.24 -20.43 23.12
CA SER A 47 5.21 -20.47 24.22
C SER A 47 4.97 -21.68 25.13
N ALA A 48 3.72 -22.05 25.42
CA ALA A 48 3.36 -23.25 26.14
C ALA A 48 3.74 -24.56 25.42
N LEU A 49 3.91 -24.50 24.09
CA LEU A 49 4.34 -25.62 23.25
C LEU A 49 5.85 -25.57 22.90
N ASN A 50 6.61 -24.63 23.46
CA ASN A 50 8.01 -24.35 23.09
C ASN A 50 8.22 -24.12 21.57
N LEU A 51 7.23 -23.57 20.87
CA LEU A 51 7.27 -23.27 19.45
C LEU A 51 7.53 -21.78 19.25
N ASN A 52 8.77 -21.42 18.96
CA ASN A 52 9.15 -20.09 18.48
C ASN A 52 8.89 -20.01 16.96
N ARG A 53 7.73 -19.52 16.55
CA ARG A 53 7.47 -19.19 15.13
C ARG A 53 7.49 -17.68 14.94
N GLN A 54 8.25 -17.23 13.95
CA GLN A 54 8.04 -15.91 13.36
C GLN A 54 6.60 -15.86 12.83
N SER A 55 5.86 -14.84 13.22
CA SER A 55 4.47 -14.70 12.80
C SER A 55 4.42 -14.07 11.41
N SER A 56 4.08 -14.85 10.39
CA SER A 56 3.77 -14.33 9.04
C SER A 56 2.76 -13.17 9.11
N GLN A 57 1.85 -13.22 10.08
CA GLN A 57 0.90 -12.14 10.33
C GLN A 57 1.59 -10.83 10.71
N SER A 58 2.66 -10.86 11.52
CA SER A 58 3.38 -9.63 11.89
C SER A 58 4.09 -9.01 10.70
N ILE A 59 4.60 -9.83 9.78
CA ILE A 59 5.22 -9.36 8.53
C ILE A 59 4.16 -8.70 7.65
N LEU A 60 2.99 -9.31 7.50
CA LEU A 60 1.89 -8.76 6.70
C LEU A 60 1.36 -7.44 7.26
N ILE A 61 1.25 -7.29 8.58
CA ILE A 61 0.86 -6.02 9.23
C ILE A 61 1.91 -4.95 8.94
N SER A 62 3.19 -5.26 9.19
CA SER A 62 4.28 -4.30 8.92
C SER A 62 4.40 -3.97 7.44
N PHE A 63 4.17 -4.93 6.55
CA PHE A 63 4.11 -4.67 5.10
C PHE A 63 3.01 -3.65 4.77
N GLY A 64 1.79 -3.83 5.32
CA GLY A 64 0.70 -2.85 5.15
C GLY A 64 1.11 -1.44 5.57
N GLU A 65 1.71 -1.29 6.77
CA GLU A 65 2.20 -0.01 7.28
C GLU A 65 3.26 0.63 6.35
N ARG A 66 4.16 -0.17 5.77
CA ARG A 66 5.19 0.33 4.84
C ARG A 66 4.61 0.74 3.48
N ILE A 67 3.62 0.00 3.00
CA ILE A 67 2.88 0.37 1.79
C ILE A 67 2.12 1.69 1.99
N GLU A 68 1.50 1.92 3.15
CA GLU A 68 0.88 3.22 3.48
C GLU A 68 1.92 4.36 3.46
N GLN A 69 3.07 4.18 4.11
CA GLN A 69 4.16 5.16 4.11
C GLN A 69 4.67 5.47 2.70
N PHE A 70 4.82 4.44 1.87
CA PHE A 70 5.21 4.62 0.47
C PHE A 70 4.19 5.47 -0.30
N TRP A 71 2.90 5.17 -0.19
CA TRP A 71 1.87 5.94 -0.91
C TRP A 71 1.72 7.36 -0.39
N ASN A 72 1.91 7.60 0.91
CA ASN A 72 2.00 8.96 1.45
C ASN A 72 3.18 9.74 0.83
N LYS A 73 4.32 9.08 0.65
CA LYS A 73 5.47 9.67 -0.06
C LYS A 73 5.15 9.98 -1.52
N VAL A 74 4.46 9.06 -2.23
CA VAL A 74 4.02 9.28 -3.63
C VAL A 74 3.07 10.48 -3.71
N ILE A 75 2.10 10.60 -2.81
CA ILE A 75 1.17 11.72 -2.74
C ILE A 75 1.94 13.02 -2.46
N SER A 76 2.84 13.01 -1.49
CA SER A 76 3.65 14.17 -1.12
C SER A 76 4.62 14.63 -2.23
N ASP A 77 5.13 13.71 -3.04
CA ASP A 77 6.03 14.01 -4.16
C ASP A 77 5.29 14.43 -5.44
N SER A 78 3.97 14.28 -5.46
CA SER A 78 3.13 14.66 -6.59
C SER A 78 2.98 16.18 -6.67
N ASN A 79 2.98 16.71 -7.89
CA ASN A 79 2.70 18.11 -8.14
C ASN A 79 1.18 18.39 -8.33
N SER A 80 0.37 17.34 -8.40
CA SER A 80 -1.09 17.41 -8.62
C SER A 80 -1.92 16.96 -7.42
N LEU A 81 -1.26 16.51 -6.35
CA LEU A 81 -1.90 16.14 -5.09
C LEU A 81 -1.29 16.97 -3.96
N ASN A 82 -2.14 17.54 -3.13
CA ASN A 82 -1.72 18.31 -1.97
C ASN A 82 -2.01 17.51 -0.70
N LEU A 83 -0.98 16.84 -0.16
CA LEU A 83 -1.08 16.06 1.08
C LEU A 83 -1.42 17.01 2.24
N ILE A 84 -2.51 16.73 2.95
CA ILE A 84 -2.94 17.49 4.12
C ILE A 84 -2.49 16.80 5.40
N GLU A 85 -2.86 15.52 5.54
CA GLU A 85 -2.60 14.73 6.74
C GLU A 85 -2.21 13.30 6.37
N ASP A 86 -1.23 12.75 7.08
CA ASP A 86 -0.82 11.36 6.94
C ASP A 86 -0.40 10.76 8.28
N ASN A 87 -0.68 9.48 8.50
CA ASN A 87 -0.25 8.71 9.68
C ASN A 87 -0.47 9.38 11.05
N ASN A 88 -1.22 10.48 11.08
CA ASN A 88 -1.56 11.20 12.30
C ASN A 88 -2.74 10.53 13.02
N LEU A 89 -2.80 10.77 14.31
CA LEU A 89 -3.89 10.30 15.15
C LEU A 89 -4.87 11.45 15.42
N ILE A 90 -6.15 11.18 15.23
CA ILE A 90 -7.23 12.10 15.59
C ILE A 90 -8.19 11.46 16.59
N GLU A 91 -8.78 12.28 17.44
CA GLU A 91 -9.84 11.84 18.37
C GLU A 91 -11.22 12.08 17.71
N VAL A 92 -11.93 10.98 17.46
CA VAL A 92 -13.27 11.02 16.87
C VAL A 92 -14.23 10.21 17.74
N ASN A 93 -15.24 10.87 18.28
CA ASN A 93 -16.25 10.25 19.15
C ASN A 93 -15.64 9.48 20.34
N GLY A 94 -14.61 10.04 20.98
CA GLY A 94 -13.89 9.43 22.11
C GLY A 94 -13.05 8.22 21.74
N LYS A 95 -12.67 8.08 20.47
CA LYS A 95 -11.80 7.01 19.98
C LYS A 95 -10.68 7.61 19.16
N THR A 96 -9.46 7.18 19.44
CA THR A 96 -8.29 7.50 18.61
C THR A 96 -8.40 6.77 17.27
N ARG A 97 -8.25 7.50 16.17
CA ARG A 97 -8.26 7.00 14.80
C ARG A 97 -6.97 7.41 14.10
N GLN A 98 -6.37 6.49 13.36
CA GLN A 98 -5.27 6.82 12.46
C GLN A 98 -5.83 7.28 11.13
N ILE A 99 -5.20 8.33 10.58
CA ILE A 99 -5.45 8.83 9.23
C ILE A 99 -4.44 8.14 8.31
N ASP A 100 -4.92 7.35 7.34
CA ASP A 100 -4.02 6.68 6.40
C ASP A 100 -3.54 7.67 5.32
N HIS A 101 -4.48 8.26 4.53
CA HIS A 101 -4.16 9.27 3.51
C HIS A 101 -5.25 10.35 3.46
N ASN A 102 -4.87 11.64 3.61
CA ASN A 102 -5.77 12.76 3.38
C ASN A 102 -5.09 13.81 2.48
N PHE A 103 -5.69 14.09 1.35
CA PHE A 103 -5.12 15.01 0.34
C PHE A 103 -6.21 15.69 -0.50
N VAL A 104 -5.87 16.82 -1.11
CA VAL A 104 -6.68 17.47 -2.15
C VAL A 104 -6.09 17.15 -3.52
N SER A 105 -6.91 16.70 -4.46
CA SER A 105 -6.54 16.57 -5.86
C SER A 105 -6.72 17.93 -6.56
N GLU A 106 -5.68 18.40 -7.27
CA GLU A 106 -5.76 19.65 -8.03
C GLU A 106 -6.60 19.50 -9.31
N GLU A 107 -6.81 18.28 -9.78
CA GLU A 107 -7.60 18.00 -10.99
C GLU A 107 -9.08 18.34 -10.80
N ASP A 108 -9.66 17.95 -9.66
CA ASP A 108 -11.09 18.13 -9.37
C ASP A 108 -11.37 19.01 -8.16
N GLY A 109 -10.33 19.41 -7.41
CA GLY A 109 -10.43 20.20 -6.19
C GLY A 109 -11.04 19.47 -5.00
N VAL A 110 -11.19 18.15 -5.09
CA VAL A 110 -11.84 17.32 -4.06
C VAL A 110 -10.85 16.95 -2.96
N ASN A 111 -11.28 17.09 -1.72
CA ASN A 111 -10.55 16.62 -0.54
C ASN A 111 -10.92 15.16 -0.27
N TYR A 112 -9.93 14.26 -0.42
CA TYR A 112 -10.08 12.83 -0.24
C TYR A 112 -9.51 12.35 1.09
N TYR A 113 -10.27 11.50 1.78
CA TYR A 113 -9.74 10.60 2.81
C TYR A 113 -9.78 9.17 2.32
N LEU A 114 -8.62 8.52 2.25
CA LEU A 114 -8.52 7.11 1.83
C LEU A 114 -8.04 6.24 2.98
N GLU A 115 -8.80 5.19 3.26
CA GLU A 115 -8.43 4.11 4.19
C GLU A 115 -7.72 3.00 3.42
N SER A 116 -6.44 2.81 3.65
CA SER A 116 -5.61 1.82 2.95
C SER A 116 -5.88 0.39 3.41
N LYS A 117 -6.04 -0.54 2.47
CA LYS A 117 -6.24 -1.96 2.76
C LYS A 117 -5.52 -2.83 1.74
N CYS A 118 -4.62 -3.69 2.22
CA CYS A 118 -3.92 -4.63 1.35
C CYS A 118 -4.83 -5.70 0.72
N ASN A 119 -6.01 -5.93 1.28
CA ASN A 119 -7.01 -6.81 0.68
C ASN A 119 -8.44 -6.38 1.07
N LEU A 120 -9.42 -6.85 0.31
CA LEU A 120 -10.85 -6.60 0.51
C LEU A 120 -11.61 -7.84 1.02
N ASN A 121 -10.89 -8.86 1.49
CA ASN A 121 -11.53 -10.10 1.94
C ASN A 121 -12.04 -10.00 3.37
N PHE A 122 -13.04 -9.10 3.58
CA PHE A 122 -13.65 -8.88 4.88
C PHE A 122 -15.02 -9.52 4.99
N ASP A 123 -15.33 -10.00 6.21
CA ASP A 123 -16.69 -10.35 6.59
C ASP A 123 -17.58 -9.08 6.71
N SER A 124 -18.88 -9.31 6.79
CA SER A 124 -19.87 -8.21 6.80
C SER A 124 -19.73 -7.28 8.01
N GLU A 125 -19.25 -7.78 9.15
CA GLU A 125 -19.09 -6.97 10.37
C GLU A 125 -17.86 -6.07 10.26
N LYS A 126 -16.74 -6.60 9.75
CA LYS A 126 -15.54 -5.81 9.48
C LYS A 126 -15.79 -4.71 8.47
N ILE A 127 -16.57 -5.00 7.40
CA ILE A 127 -16.95 -3.97 6.43
C ILE A 127 -17.75 -2.86 7.11
N LYS A 128 -18.75 -3.20 7.95
CA LYS A 128 -19.54 -2.19 8.67
C LYS A 128 -18.67 -1.33 9.59
N ALA A 129 -17.75 -1.97 10.32
CA ALA A 129 -16.85 -1.27 11.24
C ALA A 129 -15.88 -0.33 10.48
N SER A 130 -15.34 -0.79 9.35
CA SER A 130 -14.46 0.03 8.51
C SER A 130 -15.21 1.17 7.83
N ASN A 131 -16.42 0.92 7.30
CA ASN A 131 -17.24 1.97 6.71
C ASN A 131 -17.58 3.06 7.75
N LYS A 132 -17.89 2.63 8.99
CA LYS A 132 -18.12 3.57 10.09
C LYS A 132 -16.87 4.39 10.38
N LYS A 133 -15.68 3.77 10.46
CA LYS A 133 -14.39 4.46 10.63
C LYS A 133 -14.19 5.50 9.53
N ILE A 134 -14.34 5.10 8.26
CA ILE A 134 -14.12 5.99 7.11
C ILE A 134 -15.03 7.21 7.19
N ASN A 135 -16.32 7.03 7.45
CA ASN A 135 -17.26 8.15 7.56
C ASN A 135 -16.93 9.07 8.76
N GLU A 136 -16.65 8.49 9.93
CA GLU A 136 -16.28 9.25 11.12
C GLU A 136 -15.01 10.09 10.90
N VAL A 137 -13.98 9.51 10.27
CA VAL A 137 -12.72 10.21 9.99
C VAL A 137 -12.91 11.26 8.89
N ARG A 138 -13.60 10.93 7.80
CA ARG A 138 -13.94 11.86 6.72
C ARG A 138 -14.63 13.11 7.25
N GLU A 139 -15.66 12.93 8.09
CA GLU A 139 -16.42 14.05 8.70
C GLU A 139 -15.55 14.90 9.62
N ALA A 140 -14.69 14.26 10.44
CA ALA A 140 -13.79 14.97 11.34
C ALA A 140 -12.70 15.77 10.61
N LEU A 141 -12.24 15.30 9.45
CA LEU A 141 -11.28 15.98 8.59
C LEU A 141 -11.94 17.06 7.70
N GLY A 142 -13.27 17.07 7.59
CA GLY A 142 -13.98 17.89 6.61
C GLY A 142 -13.67 17.47 5.16
N ALA A 143 -13.32 16.20 4.95
CA ALA A 143 -13.05 15.69 3.62
C ALA A 143 -14.35 15.49 2.83
N ASP A 144 -14.32 15.81 1.54
CA ASP A 144 -15.48 15.70 0.65
C ASP A 144 -15.82 14.23 0.38
N GLU A 145 -14.79 13.39 0.20
CA GLU A 145 -14.94 12.00 -0.10
C GLU A 145 -14.10 11.10 0.83
N GLY A 146 -14.73 9.99 1.29
CA GLY A 146 -14.08 8.91 2.01
C GLY A 146 -14.21 7.60 1.25
N ALA A 147 -13.09 6.87 1.06
CA ALA A 147 -13.06 5.65 0.29
C ALA A 147 -12.03 4.64 0.80
N TYR A 148 -12.10 3.41 0.30
CA TYR A 148 -11.01 2.45 0.44
C TYR A 148 -9.98 2.67 -0.65
N PHE A 149 -8.70 2.50 -0.29
CA PHE A 149 -7.59 2.40 -1.23
C PHE A 149 -6.96 1.02 -1.15
N VAL A 150 -6.77 0.36 -2.30
CA VAL A 150 -6.23 -1.01 -2.37
C VAL A 150 -4.92 -1.00 -3.17
N PRO A 151 -3.78 -0.82 -2.48
CA PRO A 151 -2.49 -0.58 -3.14
C PRO A 151 -1.79 -1.84 -3.67
N VAL A 152 -2.20 -3.05 -3.26
CA VAL A 152 -1.47 -4.29 -3.60
C VAL A 152 -2.26 -5.27 -4.44
N VAL A 153 -3.42 -4.86 -4.93
CA VAL A 153 -4.25 -5.67 -5.82
C VAL A 153 -4.32 -4.98 -7.18
N ARG A 154 -3.77 -5.62 -8.23
CA ARG A 154 -3.73 -5.06 -9.58
C ARG A 154 -5.14 -4.86 -10.14
N GLU A 155 -5.98 -5.86 -10.03
CA GLU A 155 -7.37 -5.82 -10.51
C GLU A 155 -8.33 -6.14 -9.38
N ILE A 156 -9.14 -5.16 -9.00
CA ILE A 156 -10.21 -5.36 -8.04
C ILE A 156 -11.38 -6.00 -8.77
N ASN A 157 -11.72 -7.22 -8.37
CA ASN A 157 -12.78 -7.94 -9.05
C ASN A 157 -14.16 -7.26 -8.87
N GLN A 158 -15.02 -7.38 -9.89
CA GLN A 158 -16.31 -6.71 -9.93
C GLN A 158 -17.26 -7.13 -8.78
N LYS A 159 -17.10 -8.34 -8.25
CA LYS A 159 -17.90 -8.83 -7.12
C LYS A 159 -17.56 -8.06 -5.84
N ASP A 160 -16.27 -7.81 -5.60
CA ASP A 160 -15.84 -7.04 -4.44
C ASP A 160 -16.25 -5.58 -4.59
N LEU A 161 -16.04 -4.96 -5.75
CA LEU A 161 -16.52 -3.61 -6.02
C LEU A 161 -18.01 -3.46 -5.74
N THR A 162 -18.85 -4.38 -6.23
CA THR A 162 -20.29 -4.36 -6.00
C THR A 162 -20.61 -4.51 -4.51
N LYS A 163 -19.90 -5.38 -3.80
CA LYS A 163 -20.11 -5.62 -2.36
C LYS A 163 -19.85 -4.36 -1.52
N TYR A 164 -18.82 -3.58 -1.88
CA TYR A 164 -18.47 -2.34 -1.16
C TYR A 164 -19.35 -1.17 -1.60
N ASN A 165 -19.60 -0.99 -2.89
CA ASN A 165 -20.45 0.06 -3.42
C ASN A 165 -21.90 -0.05 -2.89
N ASN A 166 -22.44 -1.25 -2.77
CA ASN A 166 -23.77 -1.49 -2.17
C ASN A 166 -23.83 -1.10 -0.67
N LYS A 167 -22.70 -0.83 -0.04
CA LYS A 167 -22.59 -0.36 1.34
C LYS A 167 -22.21 1.11 1.45
N GLY A 168 -22.23 1.84 0.33
CA GLY A 168 -22.09 3.28 0.28
C GLY A 168 -20.68 3.83 0.29
N LEU A 169 -19.65 2.99 0.07
CA LEU A 169 -18.29 3.47 -0.05
C LEU A 169 -17.64 2.99 -1.36
N LYS A 170 -16.88 3.88 -1.97
CA LYS A 170 -16.08 3.61 -3.15
C LYS A 170 -14.81 2.83 -2.78
N VAL A 171 -14.25 2.17 -3.79
CA VAL A 171 -12.97 1.46 -3.70
C VAL A 171 -12.11 1.93 -4.86
N TYR A 172 -10.94 2.45 -4.53
CA TYR A 172 -9.95 2.91 -5.50
C TYR A 172 -8.74 1.98 -5.52
N GLY A 173 -8.25 1.68 -6.71
CA GLY A 173 -7.00 0.96 -6.93
C GLY A 173 -5.85 1.91 -7.26
N VAL A 174 -4.69 1.31 -7.49
CA VAL A 174 -3.46 2.03 -7.84
C VAL A 174 -3.64 2.89 -9.09
N GLU A 175 -4.29 2.36 -10.13
CA GLU A 175 -4.52 3.07 -11.39
C GLU A 175 -5.24 4.41 -11.16
N TRP A 176 -6.27 4.42 -10.32
CA TRP A 176 -7.01 5.65 -10.01
C TRP A 176 -6.08 6.69 -9.36
N LEU A 177 -5.29 6.32 -8.35
CA LEU A 177 -4.40 7.25 -7.68
C LEU A 177 -3.27 7.75 -8.59
N LEU A 178 -2.71 6.89 -9.45
CA LEU A 178 -1.71 7.28 -10.43
C LEU A 178 -2.25 8.25 -11.48
N ASN A 179 -3.52 8.11 -11.87
CA ASN A 179 -4.19 9.05 -12.78
C ASN A 179 -4.41 10.42 -12.13
N GLN A 180 -4.62 10.48 -10.80
CA GLN A 180 -4.70 11.75 -10.05
C GLN A 180 -3.33 12.37 -9.81
N SER A 181 -2.28 11.56 -9.77
CA SER A 181 -0.92 11.97 -9.42
C SER A 181 -0.03 11.99 -10.66
N ASN A 182 0.78 13.03 -10.81
CA ASN A 182 1.80 13.07 -11.85
C ASN A 182 3.03 12.27 -11.40
N THR A 183 2.91 10.94 -11.37
CA THR A 183 3.91 10.04 -10.83
C THR A 183 5.04 9.69 -11.79
N LYS A 184 6.14 9.17 -11.22
CA LYS A 184 7.34 8.77 -11.95
C LYS A 184 7.30 7.32 -12.44
N PHE A 185 6.21 6.58 -12.23
CA PHE A 185 6.05 5.18 -12.60
C PHE A 185 4.62 4.86 -13.02
N THR A 186 4.46 3.80 -13.80
CA THR A 186 3.18 3.29 -14.28
C THR A 186 2.63 2.20 -13.34
N VAL A 187 1.35 1.84 -13.52
CA VAL A 187 0.71 0.70 -12.83
C VAL A 187 1.50 -0.59 -13.05
N ASP A 188 1.88 -0.86 -14.30
CA ASP A 188 2.60 -2.09 -14.66
C ASP A 188 3.99 -2.15 -14.03
N GLU A 189 4.73 -1.05 -14.01
CA GLU A 189 6.04 -0.98 -13.35
C GLU A 189 5.91 -1.22 -11.86
N TYR A 190 4.93 -0.62 -11.19
CA TYR A 190 4.70 -0.83 -9.76
C TYR A 190 4.40 -2.30 -9.43
N PHE A 191 3.44 -2.92 -10.12
CA PHE A 191 3.10 -4.32 -9.83
C PHE A 191 4.20 -5.29 -10.22
N THR A 192 4.90 -5.05 -11.33
CA THR A 192 6.09 -5.85 -11.70
C THR A 192 7.17 -5.74 -10.62
N TYR A 193 7.37 -4.55 -10.06
CA TYR A 193 8.31 -4.34 -8.96
C TYR A 193 7.90 -5.08 -7.68
N LEU A 194 6.61 -5.06 -7.32
CA LEU A 194 6.11 -5.84 -6.19
C LEU A 194 6.38 -7.34 -6.38
N GLU A 195 6.15 -7.87 -7.58
CA GLU A 195 6.31 -9.29 -7.88
C GLU A 195 7.79 -9.71 -7.96
N THR A 196 8.65 -8.91 -8.58
CA THR A 196 10.02 -9.32 -8.91
C THR A 196 11.07 -8.88 -7.89
N VAL A 197 10.82 -7.82 -7.14
CA VAL A 197 11.76 -7.28 -6.15
C VAL A 197 11.23 -7.45 -4.73
N ILE A 198 10.01 -7.00 -4.46
CA ILE A 198 9.47 -6.96 -3.10
C ILE A 198 9.09 -8.36 -2.59
N ALA A 199 8.43 -9.18 -3.40
CA ALA A 199 8.00 -10.51 -2.98
C ALA A 199 9.18 -11.38 -2.52
N PRO A 200 10.32 -11.48 -3.26
CA PRO A 200 11.50 -12.20 -2.78
C PRO A 200 12.09 -11.67 -1.46
N VAL A 201 12.05 -10.35 -1.23
CA VAL A 201 12.50 -9.77 0.04
C VAL A 201 11.61 -10.22 1.20
N LEU A 202 10.29 -10.26 1.00
CA LEU A 202 9.33 -10.71 2.01
C LEU A 202 9.46 -12.22 2.28
N GLU A 203 9.65 -13.04 1.24
CA GLU A 203 9.91 -14.49 1.36
C GLU A 203 11.16 -14.76 2.20
N ASN A 204 12.24 -14.01 1.99
CA ASN A 204 13.47 -14.13 2.78
C ASN A 204 13.27 -13.72 4.26
N LYS A 205 12.22 -12.96 4.58
CA LYS A 205 11.85 -12.60 5.95
C LYS A 205 10.90 -13.62 6.62
N GLY A 206 10.46 -14.63 5.89
CA GLY A 206 9.63 -15.72 6.40
C GLY A 206 8.12 -15.55 6.16
N LEU A 207 7.75 -14.86 5.09
CA LEU A 207 6.37 -14.80 4.61
C LEU A 207 5.98 -16.08 3.86
#